data_1f7ce07014a386174a570f9786e766da
#
_entry.id   1f7ce07014a386174a570f9786e766da
#
_cell.length_a   1.000
_cell.length_b   1.000
_cell.length_c   1.000
_cell.angle_alpha   90.00
_cell.angle_beta   90.00
_cell.angle_gamma   90.00
#
_symmetry.space_group_name_H-M   'P 1'
#
loop_
_entity.id
_entity.type
_entity.pdbx_description
1 polymer ?
#
loop_
_entity_poly.entity_id
_entity_poly.type
_entity_poly.pdbx_seq_one_letter_code
_entity_poly.pdbx_strand_id
1 'polypeptide(L)'
;MTCSSVARFFHIKGSTLARNYKESLSDFEGWGQKGHAVDWVLLAGNVGSNLSIDETTIGDDVYTILSNKAGHGRRGTLVAVVKGTKSEAVSKILMEIPLPEREGVTEVTMDFSDSMYAIVRACFTNATVVIDCFHIVQRLCEALDEMRMRFKRLAVTKTKKEEAAWKKDEEVKAKRRAYARNGMRRRRRARRSPKGRNVAGSA
;
A
#
# COMPACT_ATOMS: atom_id res chain seq x y z
N MET A 1 15.11 -1.24 20.46
CA MET A 1 16.42 -0.63 20.13
C MET A 1 17.12 -1.50 19.11
N THR A 2 17.70 -0.91 18.07
CA THR A 2 18.49 -1.65 17.06
C THR A 2 19.96 -1.76 17.51
N CYS A 3 20.66 -2.80 17.04
CA CYS A 3 22.12 -2.89 17.28
C CYS A 3 22.88 -1.63 16.85
N SER A 4 22.45 -0.99 15.78
CA SER A 4 23.04 0.27 15.29
C SER A 4 22.84 1.43 16.27
N SER A 5 21.68 1.52 16.93
CA SER A 5 21.41 2.56 17.93
C SER A 5 22.25 2.36 19.18
N VAL A 6 22.35 1.13 19.66
CA VAL A 6 23.21 0.78 20.81
C VAL A 6 24.68 0.99 20.48
N ALA A 7 25.14 0.53 19.32
CA ALA A 7 26.51 0.67 18.87
C ALA A 7 26.96 2.13 18.78
N ARG A 8 26.06 3.03 18.32
CA ARG A 8 26.33 4.47 18.25
C ARG A 8 26.59 5.06 19.65
N PHE A 9 25.83 4.64 20.65
CA PHE A 9 26.03 5.07 22.04
C PHE A 9 27.41 4.67 22.59
N PHE A 10 27.89 3.47 22.23
CA PHE A 10 29.20 2.97 22.66
C PHE A 10 30.34 3.27 21.68
N HIS A 11 30.13 4.10 20.66
CA HIS A 11 31.12 4.46 19.62
C HIS A 11 31.73 3.26 18.90
N ILE A 12 30.99 2.19 18.68
CA ILE A 12 31.40 0.99 17.93
C ILE A 12 30.58 0.83 16.65
N LYS A 13 31.09 0.05 15.70
CA LYS A 13 30.35 -0.25 14.47
C LYS A 13 29.16 -1.15 14.76
N GLY A 14 27.96 -0.80 14.26
CA GLY A 14 26.73 -1.56 14.43
C GLY A 14 26.85 -3.00 13.93
N SER A 15 27.54 -3.23 12.80
CA SER A 15 27.80 -4.56 12.25
C SER A 15 28.69 -5.41 13.18
N THR A 16 29.68 -4.80 13.83
CA THR A 16 30.55 -5.49 14.80
C THR A 16 29.75 -5.89 16.03
N LEU A 17 28.93 -4.99 16.57
CA LEU A 17 28.06 -5.32 17.70
C LEU A 17 27.08 -6.44 17.36
N ALA A 18 26.44 -6.37 16.18
CA ALA A 18 25.48 -7.40 15.75
C ALA A 18 26.16 -8.76 15.59
N ARG A 19 27.37 -8.80 15.01
CA ARG A 19 28.14 -10.03 14.88
C ARG A 19 28.52 -10.61 16.24
N ASN A 20 29.12 -9.80 17.11
CA ASN A 20 29.54 -10.25 18.45
C ASN A 20 28.35 -10.72 19.30
N TYR A 21 27.19 -10.04 19.17
CA TYR A 21 25.99 -10.49 19.84
C TYR A 21 25.55 -11.87 19.35
N LYS A 22 25.52 -12.09 18.03
CA LYS A 22 25.13 -13.36 17.42
C LYS A 22 26.10 -14.49 17.76
N GLU A 23 27.42 -14.24 17.69
CA GLU A 23 28.45 -15.27 17.84
C GLU A 23 28.84 -15.57 19.29
N SER A 24 28.74 -14.58 20.18
CA SER A 24 29.33 -14.70 21.52
C SER A 24 28.36 -14.42 22.67
N LEU A 25 27.32 -13.60 22.47
CA LEU A 25 26.41 -13.16 23.54
C LEU A 25 25.05 -13.82 23.50
N SER A 26 24.64 -14.36 22.34
CA SER A 26 23.39 -15.09 22.17
C SER A 26 23.66 -16.59 22.03
N ASP A 27 22.73 -17.41 22.47
CA ASP A 27 22.80 -18.88 22.28
C ASP A 27 22.45 -19.33 20.85
N PHE A 28 22.60 -18.43 19.85
CA PHE A 28 22.20 -18.67 18.47
C PHE A 28 22.93 -19.87 17.85
N GLU A 29 24.22 -20.08 18.20
CA GLU A 29 25.01 -21.19 17.67
C GLU A 29 24.51 -22.56 18.19
N GLY A 30 24.06 -22.61 19.43
CA GLY A 30 23.48 -23.81 20.05
C GLY A 30 21.99 -23.99 19.86
N TRP A 31 21.32 -23.02 19.18
CA TRP A 31 19.87 -23.05 19.03
C TRP A 31 19.41 -24.12 18.04
N GLY A 32 18.57 -25.06 18.50
CA GLY A 32 18.13 -26.21 17.69
C GLY A 32 17.41 -25.86 16.40
N GLN A 33 16.83 -24.66 16.27
CA GLN A 33 16.15 -24.21 15.06
C GLN A 33 17.04 -23.39 14.11
N LYS A 34 18.33 -23.21 14.41
CA LYS A 34 19.27 -22.42 13.62
C LYS A 34 19.28 -22.82 12.14
N GLY A 35 19.17 -24.12 11.84
CA GLY A 35 19.27 -24.65 10.48
C GLY A 35 18.16 -24.19 9.52
N HIS A 36 16.99 -23.86 10.04
CA HIS A 36 15.82 -23.41 9.28
C HIS A 36 15.28 -22.04 9.71
N ALA A 37 15.98 -21.36 10.62
CA ALA A 37 15.53 -20.07 11.17
C ALA A 37 15.41 -18.94 10.12
N VAL A 38 16.00 -19.10 8.93
CA VAL A 38 15.86 -18.17 7.80
C VAL A 38 14.48 -18.32 7.15
N ASP A 39 13.93 -19.53 7.15
CA ASP A 39 12.67 -19.85 6.50
C ASP A 39 11.51 -19.89 7.50
N TRP A 40 11.73 -20.46 8.67
CA TRP A 40 10.71 -20.53 9.71
C TRP A 40 11.27 -20.75 11.10
N VAL A 41 10.51 -20.29 12.09
CA VAL A 41 10.74 -20.50 13.52
C VAL A 41 9.43 -20.93 14.16
N LEU A 42 9.45 -21.96 15.00
CA LEU A 42 8.30 -22.46 15.72
C LEU A 42 8.59 -22.59 17.21
N LEU A 43 7.78 -21.94 18.04
CA LEU A 43 7.88 -21.93 19.50
C LEU A 43 6.58 -22.49 20.08
N ALA A 44 6.37 -23.82 19.88
CA ALA A 44 5.13 -24.49 20.23
C ALA A 44 4.72 -24.30 21.70
N GLY A 45 5.66 -24.24 22.62
CA GLY A 45 5.40 -24.00 24.04
C GLY A 45 4.78 -22.61 24.36
N ASN A 46 4.68 -21.71 23.37
CA ASN A 46 4.04 -20.41 23.53
C ASN A 46 2.58 -20.41 23.06
N VAL A 47 2.07 -21.55 22.57
CA VAL A 47 0.66 -21.66 22.17
C VAL A 47 -0.25 -21.42 23.36
N GLY A 48 -1.30 -20.64 23.16
CA GLY A 48 -2.33 -20.37 24.16
C GLY A 48 -3.70 -20.55 23.56
N SER A 49 -4.74 -20.33 24.35
CA SER A 49 -6.13 -20.47 23.91
C SER A 49 -6.54 -19.45 22.84
N ASN A 50 -5.94 -18.27 22.85
CA ASN A 50 -6.29 -17.16 21.96
C ASN A 50 -5.07 -16.74 21.14
N LEU A 51 -5.11 -16.99 19.84
CA LEU A 51 -4.03 -16.67 18.93
C LEU A 51 -4.42 -15.53 17.97
N SER A 52 -3.42 -14.95 17.37
CA SER A 52 -3.57 -14.04 16.22
C SER A 52 -2.61 -14.45 15.12
N ILE A 53 -3.09 -14.51 13.89
CA ILE A 53 -2.30 -14.73 12.69
C ILE A 53 -2.34 -13.48 11.82
N ASP A 54 -1.17 -13.06 11.34
CA ASP A 54 -1.01 -11.84 10.56
C ASP A 54 0.16 -11.97 9.59
N GLU A 55 0.20 -11.12 8.55
CA GLU A 55 1.30 -11.02 7.60
C GLU A 55 2.11 -9.76 7.83
N THR A 56 3.42 -9.88 7.77
CA THR A 56 4.32 -8.73 7.88
C THR A 56 5.47 -8.82 6.90
N THR A 57 5.97 -7.67 6.47
CA THR A 57 7.16 -7.58 5.62
C THR A 57 8.38 -7.27 6.47
N ILE A 58 9.41 -8.10 6.36
CA ILE A 58 10.71 -7.90 7.02
C ILE A 58 11.79 -7.88 5.94
N GLY A 59 12.38 -6.72 5.70
CA GLY A 59 13.27 -6.51 4.55
C GLY A 59 12.48 -6.60 3.23
N ASP A 60 12.89 -7.50 2.35
CA ASP A 60 12.24 -7.73 1.05
C ASP A 60 11.30 -8.95 1.04
N ASP A 61 11.20 -9.65 2.16
CA ASP A 61 10.42 -10.87 2.29
C ASP A 61 9.14 -10.67 3.12
N VAL A 62 8.09 -11.40 2.77
CA VAL A 62 6.83 -11.44 3.53
C VAL A 62 6.83 -12.67 4.43
N TYR A 63 6.36 -12.50 5.65
CA TYR A 63 6.27 -13.57 6.67
C TYR A 63 4.85 -13.64 7.23
N THR A 64 4.39 -14.86 7.46
CA THR A 64 3.21 -15.14 8.27
C THR A 64 3.65 -15.31 9.73
N ILE A 65 3.04 -14.55 10.63
CA ILE A 65 3.33 -14.57 12.06
C ILE A 65 2.13 -15.10 12.81
N LEU A 66 2.36 -16.08 13.67
CA LEU A 66 1.39 -16.56 14.66
C LEU A 66 1.80 -16.10 16.04
N SER A 67 0.92 -15.44 16.76
CA SER A 67 1.19 -14.91 18.09
C SER A 67 0.11 -15.30 19.10
N ASN A 68 0.52 -15.46 20.37
CA ASN A 68 -0.37 -15.66 21.50
C ASN A 68 -0.80 -14.31 22.07
N LYS A 69 -2.11 -14.01 22.00
CA LYS A 69 -2.69 -12.74 22.46
C LYS A 69 -2.46 -12.51 23.97
N ALA A 70 -2.44 -13.57 24.76
CA ALA A 70 -2.20 -13.48 26.22
C ALA A 70 -0.81 -12.97 26.57
N GLY A 71 0.16 -13.10 25.66
CA GLY A 71 1.53 -12.62 25.88
C GLY A 71 1.68 -11.09 25.81
N HIS A 72 0.73 -10.37 25.19
CA HIS A 72 0.72 -8.90 25.10
C HIS A 72 2.05 -8.29 24.62
N GLY A 73 2.73 -8.91 23.66
CA GLY A 73 4.04 -8.46 23.15
C GLY A 73 5.24 -8.75 24.06
N ARG A 74 5.06 -9.49 25.15
CA ARG A 74 6.12 -9.90 26.07
C ARG A 74 6.73 -11.22 25.61
N ARG A 75 7.70 -11.73 26.40
CA ARG A 75 8.25 -13.07 26.21
C ARG A 75 7.12 -14.11 26.21
N GLY A 76 7.13 -15.03 25.24
CA GLY A 76 6.07 -16.02 25.07
C GLY A 76 4.92 -15.60 24.16
N THR A 77 4.93 -14.37 23.61
CA THR A 77 3.92 -13.94 22.62
C THR A 77 4.10 -14.61 21.28
N LEU A 78 5.33 -14.72 20.78
CA LEU A 78 5.61 -15.28 19.46
C LEU A 78 5.45 -16.80 19.50
N VAL A 79 4.60 -17.35 18.62
CA VAL A 79 4.38 -18.80 18.45
C VAL A 79 5.09 -19.31 17.21
N ALA A 80 4.91 -18.64 16.06
CA ALA A 80 5.58 -19.02 14.83
C ALA A 80 5.87 -17.80 13.95
N VAL A 81 6.93 -17.90 13.18
CA VAL A 81 7.26 -17.02 12.05
C VAL A 81 7.56 -17.92 10.87
N VAL A 82 6.86 -17.75 9.76
CA VAL A 82 7.03 -18.57 8.56
C VAL A 82 7.21 -17.65 7.37
N LYS A 83 8.27 -17.86 6.59
CA LYS A 83 8.52 -17.11 5.37
C LYS A 83 7.50 -17.47 4.29
N GLY A 84 6.82 -16.47 3.75
CA GLY A 84 5.76 -16.60 2.76
C GLY A 84 4.37 -16.66 3.37
N THR A 85 3.36 -16.69 2.47
CA THR A 85 1.92 -16.58 2.80
C THR A 85 1.10 -17.73 2.21
N LYS A 86 1.77 -18.70 1.57
CA LYS A 86 1.09 -19.85 0.97
C LYS A 86 0.52 -20.75 2.05
N SER A 87 -0.79 -20.96 2.05
CA SER A 87 -1.52 -21.74 3.06
C SER A 87 -0.96 -23.14 3.27
N GLU A 88 -0.56 -23.85 2.22
CA GLU A 88 0.01 -25.18 2.30
C GLU A 88 1.36 -25.19 3.04
N ALA A 89 2.25 -24.25 2.73
CA ALA A 89 3.58 -24.17 3.33
C ALA A 89 3.49 -23.79 4.82
N VAL A 90 2.66 -22.80 5.14
CA VAL A 90 2.45 -22.34 6.52
C VAL A 90 1.76 -23.42 7.34
N SER A 91 0.70 -24.05 6.83
CA SER A 91 -0.02 -25.12 7.52
C SER A 91 0.89 -26.31 7.84
N LYS A 92 1.78 -26.68 6.91
CA LYS A 92 2.74 -27.77 7.14
C LYS A 92 3.59 -27.54 8.38
N ILE A 93 4.08 -26.32 8.57
CA ILE A 93 4.92 -25.94 9.72
C ILE A 93 4.07 -25.86 11.01
N LEU A 94 2.88 -25.25 10.93
CA LEU A 94 2.00 -25.14 12.09
C LEU A 94 1.45 -26.51 12.53
N MET A 95 1.38 -27.50 11.65
CA MET A 95 1.03 -28.87 12.01
C MET A 95 2.12 -29.60 12.83
N GLU A 96 3.34 -29.08 12.91
CA GLU A 96 4.38 -29.57 13.84
C GLU A 96 4.07 -29.22 15.31
N ILE A 97 3.14 -28.27 15.55
CA ILE A 97 2.59 -28.03 16.90
C ILE A 97 1.85 -29.31 17.34
N PRO A 98 2.12 -29.85 18.54
CA PRO A 98 1.43 -31.03 19.02
C PRO A 98 -0.10 -30.89 18.97
N LEU A 99 -0.77 -31.98 18.59
CA LEU A 99 -2.23 -31.98 18.42
C LEU A 99 -3.00 -31.49 19.65
N PRO A 100 -2.68 -31.88 20.88
CA PRO A 100 -3.38 -31.41 22.09
C PRO A 100 -3.29 -29.87 22.25
N GLU A 101 -2.15 -29.27 21.90
CA GLU A 101 -1.96 -27.81 21.97
C GLU A 101 -2.80 -27.12 20.91
N ARG A 102 -2.87 -27.65 19.67
CA ARG A 102 -3.69 -27.12 18.60
C ARG A 102 -5.20 -27.20 18.90
N GLU A 103 -5.63 -28.34 19.51
CA GLU A 103 -7.03 -28.54 19.93
C GLU A 103 -7.43 -27.67 21.12
N GLY A 104 -6.46 -27.24 21.93
CA GLY A 104 -6.65 -26.30 23.03
C GLY A 104 -6.86 -24.84 22.60
N VAL A 105 -6.65 -24.52 21.32
CA VAL A 105 -6.91 -23.17 20.78
C VAL A 105 -8.41 -22.98 20.60
N THR A 106 -8.96 -21.97 21.26
CA THR A 106 -10.39 -21.65 21.24
C THR A 106 -10.73 -20.50 20.29
N GLU A 107 -9.79 -19.60 20.05
CA GLU A 107 -9.96 -18.43 19.21
C GLU A 107 -8.71 -18.14 18.39
N VAL A 108 -8.90 -17.84 17.09
CA VAL A 108 -7.84 -17.29 16.25
C VAL A 108 -8.36 -16.02 15.57
N THR A 109 -7.72 -14.89 15.90
CA THR A 109 -7.95 -13.63 15.21
C THR A 109 -7.11 -13.57 13.97
N MET A 110 -7.70 -13.16 12.85
CA MET A 110 -7.02 -13.06 11.56
C MET A 110 -7.52 -11.86 10.74
N ASP A 111 -6.76 -11.51 9.74
CA ASP A 111 -7.16 -10.60 8.67
C ASP A 111 -8.25 -11.22 7.77
N PHE A 112 -8.91 -10.41 6.97
CA PHE A 112 -9.91 -10.85 6.00
C PHE A 112 -9.22 -11.42 4.74
N SER A 113 -8.62 -12.61 4.89
CA SER A 113 -7.83 -13.31 3.88
C SER A 113 -8.22 -14.79 3.77
N ASP A 114 -8.50 -15.24 2.54
CA ASP A 114 -8.84 -16.64 2.28
C ASP A 114 -7.69 -17.59 2.60
N SER A 115 -6.43 -17.17 2.39
CA SER A 115 -5.25 -17.97 2.70
C SER A 115 -5.11 -18.20 4.21
N MET A 116 -5.29 -17.14 5.01
CA MET A 116 -5.28 -17.26 6.48
C MET A 116 -6.43 -18.10 7.00
N TYR A 117 -7.63 -17.92 6.43
CA TYR A 117 -8.77 -18.75 6.79
C TYR A 117 -8.49 -20.24 6.53
N ALA A 118 -7.92 -20.59 5.38
CA ALA A 118 -7.53 -21.95 5.08
C ALA A 118 -6.51 -22.52 6.07
N ILE A 119 -5.48 -21.73 6.46
CA ILE A 119 -4.49 -22.11 7.47
C ILE A 119 -5.17 -22.40 8.81
N VAL A 120 -6.00 -21.48 9.29
CA VAL A 120 -6.65 -21.61 10.60
C VAL A 120 -7.55 -22.83 10.63
N ARG A 121 -8.35 -23.06 9.59
CA ARG A 121 -9.26 -24.23 9.51
C ARG A 121 -8.49 -25.55 9.42
N ALA A 122 -7.33 -25.56 8.77
CA ALA A 122 -6.50 -26.77 8.66
C ALA A 122 -5.77 -27.09 9.98
N CYS A 123 -5.27 -26.07 10.69
CA CYS A 123 -4.39 -26.27 11.84
C CYS A 123 -5.11 -26.26 13.19
N PHE A 124 -6.19 -25.45 13.32
CA PHE A 124 -6.90 -25.19 14.59
C PHE A 124 -8.40 -25.50 14.43
N THR A 125 -8.75 -26.76 14.34
CA THR A 125 -10.10 -27.23 14.00
C THR A 125 -11.17 -26.82 15.00
N ASN A 126 -10.80 -26.67 16.28
CA ASN A 126 -11.71 -26.29 17.37
C ASN A 126 -11.83 -24.76 17.54
N ALA A 127 -10.98 -23.99 16.86
CA ALA A 127 -10.93 -22.55 17.07
C ALA A 127 -12.08 -21.83 16.37
N THR A 128 -12.63 -20.85 17.05
CA THR A 128 -13.51 -19.83 16.47
C THR A 128 -12.64 -18.82 15.73
N VAL A 129 -12.98 -18.57 14.46
CA VAL A 129 -12.31 -17.55 13.66
C VAL A 129 -12.91 -16.19 13.97
N VAL A 130 -12.07 -15.22 14.34
CA VAL A 130 -12.44 -13.83 14.59
C VAL A 130 -11.73 -12.96 13.57
N ILE A 131 -12.48 -12.11 12.88
CA ILE A 131 -11.90 -11.17 11.93
C ILE A 131 -11.45 -9.91 12.67
N ASP A 132 -10.24 -9.44 12.39
CA ASP A 132 -9.73 -8.21 12.99
C ASP A 132 -10.53 -7.00 12.48
N CYS A 133 -11.13 -6.29 13.44
CA CYS A 133 -11.92 -5.09 13.17
C CYS A 133 -11.12 -3.99 12.46
N PHE A 134 -9.81 -3.88 12.74
CA PHE A 134 -8.95 -2.90 12.09
C PHE A 134 -8.93 -3.09 10.57
N HIS A 135 -8.77 -4.32 10.10
CA HIS A 135 -8.76 -4.63 8.67
C HIS A 135 -10.10 -4.37 8.00
N ILE A 136 -11.22 -4.61 8.70
CA ILE A 136 -12.57 -4.28 8.20
C ILE A 136 -12.71 -2.76 8.03
N VAL A 137 -12.33 -1.97 9.04
CA VAL A 137 -12.38 -0.50 8.99
C VAL A 137 -11.46 0.03 7.90
N GLN A 138 -10.26 -0.51 7.77
CA GLN A 138 -9.33 -0.14 6.71
C GLN A 138 -9.94 -0.37 5.32
N ARG A 139 -10.53 -1.52 5.04
CA ARG A 139 -11.19 -1.83 3.77
C ARG A 139 -12.36 -0.88 3.47
N LEU A 140 -13.14 -0.52 4.49
CA LEU A 140 -14.21 0.48 4.33
C LEU A 140 -13.65 1.85 3.99
N CYS A 141 -12.58 2.29 4.64
CA CYS A 141 -11.91 3.55 4.33
C CYS A 141 -11.32 3.56 2.92
N GLU A 142 -10.70 2.47 2.48
CA GLU A 142 -10.18 2.32 1.13
C GLU A 142 -11.31 2.43 0.08
N ALA A 143 -12.44 1.75 0.31
CA ALA A 143 -13.60 1.83 -0.57
C ALA A 143 -14.18 3.24 -0.65
N LEU A 144 -14.27 3.95 0.47
CA LEU A 144 -14.72 5.35 0.53
C LEU A 144 -13.75 6.27 -0.23
N ASP A 145 -12.44 6.07 -0.07
CA ASP A 145 -11.43 6.85 -0.80
C ASP A 145 -11.48 6.58 -2.31
N GLU A 146 -11.71 5.35 -2.73
CA GLU A 146 -11.90 5.01 -4.13
C GLU A 146 -13.13 5.75 -4.72
N MET A 147 -14.25 5.73 -4.01
CA MET A 147 -15.44 6.49 -4.40
C MET A 147 -15.15 7.99 -4.50
N ARG A 148 -14.52 8.57 -3.48
CA ARG A 148 -14.11 9.98 -3.45
C ARG A 148 -13.23 10.32 -4.65
N MET A 149 -12.24 9.49 -4.95
CA MET A 149 -11.34 9.67 -6.09
C MET A 149 -12.06 9.56 -7.43
N ARG A 150 -13.04 8.66 -7.55
CA ARG A 150 -13.89 8.54 -8.74
C ARG A 150 -14.67 9.84 -8.99
N PHE A 151 -15.35 10.37 -7.97
CA PHE A 151 -16.08 11.64 -8.09
C PHE A 151 -15.15 12.81 -8.40
N LYS A 152 -13.99 12.88 -7.75
CA LYS A 152 -12.97 13.92 -8.06
C LYS A 152 -12.53 13.86 -9.52
N ARG A 153 -12.25 12.67 -10.06
CA ARG A 153 -11.86 12.51 -11.47
C ARG A 153 -12.97 12.96 -12.42
N LEU A 154 -14.21 12.62 -12.13
CA LEU A 154 -15.37 13.05 -12.92
C LEU A 154 -15.52 14.59 -12.90
N ALA A 155 -15.43 15.22 -11.73
CA ALA A 155 -15.50 16.67 -11.60
C ALA A 155 -14.37 17.37 -12.38
N VAL A 156 -13.12 16.94 -12.19
CA VAL A 156 -11.96 17.50 -12.92
C VAL A 156 -12.11 17.34 -14.43
N THR A 157 -12.61 16.19 -14.88
CA THR A 157 -12.84 15.97 -16.33
C THR A 157 -13.91 16.89 -16.88
N LYS A 158 -15.00 17.09 -16.11
CA LYS A 158 -16.08 18.03 -16.47
C LYS A 158 -15.55 19.46 -16.59
N THR A 159 -14.83 19.94 -15.56
CA THR A 159 -14.23 21.28 -15.55
C THR A 159 -13.27 21.48 -16.73
N LYS A 160 -12.39 20.51 -17.01
CA LYS A 160 -11.48 20.60 -18.17
C LYS A 160 -12.22 20.68 -19.50
N LYS A 161 -13.34 19.94 -19.66
CA LYS A 161 -14.17 20.02 -20.88
C LYS A 161 -14.83 21.40 -21.01
N GLU A 162 -15.34 21.94 -19.92
CA GLU A 162 -15.97 23.28 -19.90
C GLU A 162 -14.95 24.39 -20.21
N GLU A 163 -13.75 24.31 -19.61
CA GLU A 163 -12.66 25.25 -19.91
C GLU A 163 -12.21 25.18 -21.37
N ALA A 164 -12.09 23.96 -21.92
CA ALA A 164 -11.73 23.79 -23.33
C ALA A 164 -12.80 24.33 -24.28
N ALA A 165 -14.09 24.13 -23.96
CA ALA A 165 -15.20 24.68 -24.71
C ALA A 165 -15.21 26.22 -24.67
N TRP A 166 -15.00 26.81 -23.48
CA TRP A 166 -14.90 28.25 -23.30
C TRP A 166 -13.73 28.87 -24.09
N LYS A 167 -12.53 28.25 -24.02
CA LYS A 167 -11.36 28.71 -24.81
C LYS A 167 -11.66 28.70 -26.31
N LYS A 168 -12.29 27.66 -26.82
CA LYS A 168 -12.70 27.53 -28.21
C LYS A 168 -13.66 28.65 -28.62
N ASP A 169 -14.67 28.97 -27.79
CA ASP A 169 -15.64 30.01 -28.04
C ASP A 169 -14.97 31.39 -28.04
N GLU A 170 -14.05 31.68 -27.12
CA GLU A 170 -13.30 32.95 -27.11
C GLU A 170 -12.37 33.09 -28.32
N GLU A 171 -11.73 32.00 -28.79
CA GLU A 171 -10.94 32.05 -30.02
C GLU A 171 -11.81 32.39 -31.25
N VAL A 172 -12.99 31.79 -31.36
CA VAL A 172 -13.95 32.05 -32.43
C VAL A 172 -14.41 33.53 -32.38
N LYS A 173 -14.74 34.02 -31.19
CA LYS A 173 -15.12 35.44 -30.99
C LYS A 173 -13.96 36.38 -31.35
N ALA A 174 -12.72 36.06 -30.97
CA ALA A 174 -11.54 36.85 -31.33
C ALA A 174 -11.31 36.89 -32.84
N LYS A 175 -11.44 35.76 -33.53
CA LYS A 175 -11.35 35.70 -35.00
C LYS A 175 -12.43 36.55 -35.67
N ARG A 176 -13.69 36.49 -35.21
CA ARG A 176 -14.80 37.32 -35.72
C ARG A 176 -14.53 38.82 -35.52
N ARG A 177 -14.04 39.23 -34.33
CA ARG A 177 -13.66 40.63 -34.05
C ARG A 177 -12.50 41.10 -34.94
N ALA A 178 -11.50 40.27 -35.21
CA ALA A 178 -10.38 40.57 -36.09
C ALA A 178 -10.85 40.73 -37.54
N TYR A 179 -11.72 39.86 -38.03
CA TYR A 179 -12.30 39.94 -39.37
C TYR A 179 -13.10 41.24 -39.56
N ALA A 180 -13.97 41.60 -38.61
CA ALA A 180 -14.74 42.82 -38.64
C ALA A 180 -13.84 44.06 -38.66
N ARG A 181 -12.78 44.12 -37.84
CA ARG A 181 -11.78 45.21 -37.85
C ARG A 181 -11.09 45.34 -39.21
N ASN A 182 -10.69 44.25 -39.81
CA ASN A 182 -10.04 44.25 -41.12
C ASN A 182 -11.00 44.71 -42.23
N GLY A 183 -12.26 44.31 -42.16
CA GLY A 183 -13.30 44.77 -43.09
C GLY A 183 -13.52 46.28 -42.99
N MET A 184 -13.59 46.86 -41.80
CA MET A 184 -13.68 48.29 -41.59
C MET A 184 -12.46 49.07 -42.12
N ARG A 185 -11.24 48.52 -41.89
CA ARG A 185 -9.99 49.10 -42.43
C ARG A 185 -9.99 49.15 -43.98
N ARG A 186 -10.46 48.06 -44.63
CA ARG A 186 -10.58 48.01 -46.11
C ARG A 186 -11.58 49.05 -46.64
N ARG A 187 -12.75 49.17 -46.00
CA ARG A 187 -13.75 50.17 -46.36
C ARG A 187 -13.25 51.61 -46.18
N ARG A 188 -12.50 51.89 -45.08
CA ARG A 188 -11.86 53.19 -44.84
C ARG A 188 -10.79 53.53 -45.91
N ARG A 189 -9.97 52.50 -46.30
CA ARG A 189 -8.97 52.65 -47.37
C ARG A 189 -9.64 52.93 -48.72
N ALA A 190 -10.69 52.21 -49.08
CA ALA A 190 -11.44 52.44 -50.34
C ALA A 190 -12.08 53.82 -50.42
N ARG A 191 -12.58 54.35 -49.28
CA ARG A 191 -13.12 55.75 -49.25
C ARG A 191 -12.06 56.84 -49.30
N ARG A 192 -10.79 56.54 -48.96
CA ARG A 192 -9.66 57.48 -49.03
C ARG A 192 -8.88 57.40 -50.32
N SER A 193 -9.15 56.48 -51.22
CA SER A 193 -8.56 56.41 -52.53
C SER A 193 -9.16 57.52 -53.37
N PRO A 194 -8.37 58.47 -53.96
CA PRO A 194 -8.92 59.51 -54.81
C PRO A 194 -9.51 58.88 -56.05
N LYS A 195 -10.80 59.16 -56.31
CA LYS A 195 -11.40 58.86 -57.62
C LYS A 195 -10.51 59.46 -58.66
N GLY A 196 -10.02 58.67 -59.61
CA GLY A 196 -9.20 59.14 -60.70
C GLY A 196 -9.81 60.36 -61.37
N ARG A 197 -9.05 61.47 -61.48
CA ARG A 197 -9.39 62.57 -62.32
C ARG A 197 -9.46 62.07 -63.75
N ASN A 198 -10.65 62.00 -64.33
CA ASN A 198 -10.79 61.93 -65.76
C ASN A 198 -10.26 63.27 -66.33
N VAL A 199 -9.07 63.19 -66.91
CA VAL A 199 -8.58 64.24 -67.78
C VAL A 199 -9.19 63.92 -69.13
N ALA A 200 -10.30 64.60 -69.44
CA ALA A 200 -10.77 64.71 -70.80
C ALA A 200 -9.79 65.62 -71.52
N GLY A 201 -8.98 65.08 -72.39
CA GLY A 201 -8.22 65.84 -73.35
C GLY A 201 -9.12 66.33 -74.50
N SER A 202 -9.18 67.59 -74.70
CA SER A 202 -9.79 68.26 -75.84
C SER A 202 -8.74 68.49 -76.91
N ALA A 203 -9.21 68.32 -78.12
CA ALA A 203 -8.80 68.80 -79.45
C ALA A 203 -7.89 67.93 -80.25
#